data_7d3a2ed2374adf0e01dbb37bc10b476d
#
_entry.id   7d3a2ed2374adf0e01dbb37bc10b476d
#
_cell.length_a   1.000
_cell.length_b   1.000
_cell.length_c   1.000
_cell.angle_alpha   90.00
_cell.angle_beta   90.00
_cell.angle_gamma   90.00
#
_symmetry.space_group_name_H-M   'P 1'
#
loop_
_entity.id
_entity.type
_entity.pdbx_description
1 polymer ?
#
loop_
_entity_poly.entity_id
_entity_poly.type
_entity_poly.pdbx_seq_one_letter_code
_entity_poly.pdbx_strand_id
1 'polypeptide(L)'
;PFAFVPDAPEFANANNAFRPAGNTEIGNDVWIGSEAIIMPGVKIGHGAVIGTRALVTKDVEPYTIVGGNPAKPIRKRFNDTEIALLLELQWWDWSTERLSEAMPLLTSGNIADLHAFWRKG
;
A
#
# COMPACT_ATOMS: atom_id res chain seq x y z
N PRO A 1 -3.84 -17.81 -9.91
CA PRO A 1 -3.94 -18.45 -11.20
C PRO A 1 -4.05 -19.96 -11.14
N PHE A 2 -3.00 -20.67 -10.79
CA PHE A 2 -3.11 -22.13 -10.71
C PHE A 2 -4.07 -22.60 -9.64
N ALA A 3 -4.25 -21.83 -8.59
CA ALA A 3 -5.19 -22.14 -7.53
C ALA A 3 -6.65 -22.22 -8.01
N PHE A 4 -6.92 -21.69 -9.21
CA PHE A 4 -8.26 -21.67 -9.78
C PHE A 4 -8.48 -22.74 -10.87
N VAL A 5 -7.63 -23.75 -10.96
CA VAL A 5 -7.77 -24.84 -11.90
C VAL A 5 -8.19 -26.11 -11.14
N PRO A 6 -9.46 -26.22 -10.71
CA PRO A 6 -9.88 -27.26 -9.77
C PRO A 6 -9.94 -28.65 -10.38
N ASP A 7 -10.02 -28.76 -11.70
CA ASP A 7 -10.20 -30.04 -12.38
C ASP A 7 -8.90 -30.75 -12.74
N ALA A 8 -7.76 -30.17 -12.35
CA ALA A 8 -6.45 -30.74 -12.61
C ALA A 8 -5.89 -31.31 -11.30
N PRO A 9 -5.85 -32.65 -11.11
CA PRO A 9 -5.41 -33.23 -9.83
C PRO A 9 -4.01 -32.82 -9.42
N GLU A 10 -3.09 -32.67 -10.36
CA GLU A 10 -1.73 -32.20 -10.07
C GLU A 10 -1.70 -30.76 -9.52
N PHE A 11 -2.63 -29.94 -9.98
CA PHE A 11 -2.76 -28.57 -9.46
C PHE A 11 -3.53 -28.51 -8.14
N ALA A 12 -4.40 -29.47 -7.90
CA ALA A 12 -5.07 -29.57 -6.60
C ALA A 12 -4.06 -29.78 -5.48
N ASN A 13 -3.06 -30.62 -5.72
CA ASN A 13 -1.96 -30.82 -4.76
C ASN A 13 -1.12 -29.55 -4.61
N ALA A 14 -0.86 -28.86 -5.71
CA ALA A 14 -0.16 -27.58 -5.66
C ALA A 14 -0.96 -26.53 -4.87
N ASN A 15 -2.28 -26.52 -4.98
CA ASN A 15 -3.14 -25.63 -4.21
C ASN A 15 -2.99 -25.85 -2.71
N ASN A 16 -2.82 -27.11 -2.27
CA ASN A 16 -2.57 -27.40 -0.87
C ASN A 16 -1.21 -26.89 -0.42
N ALA A 17 -0.21 -26.96 -1.31
CA ALA A 17 1.15 -26.46 -1.02
C ALA A 17 1.24 -24.93 -1.08
N PHE A 18 0.48 -24.29 -1.98
CA PHE A 18 0.48 -22.86 -2.22
C PHE A 18 -0.79 -22.19 -1.71
N ARG A 19 -1.29 -22.67 -0.59
CA ARG A 19 -2.50 -22.09 0.01
C ARG A 19 -2.31 -20.58 0.20
N PRO A 20 -3.25 -19.74 -0.27
CA PRO A 20 -3.16 -18.32 -0.05
C PRO A 20 -3.07 -18.00 1.44
N ALA A 21 -2.21 -17.08 1.79
CA ALA A 21 -2.00 -16.67 3.18
C ALA A 21 -3.15 -15.85 3.74
N GLY A 22 -4.25 -15.72 3.00
CA GLY A 22 -5.42 -14.95 3.38
C GLY A 22 -5.81 -13.97 2.29
N ASN A 23 -6.62 -13.01 2.65
CA ASN A 23 -7.08 -11.98 1.73
C ASN A 23 -6.01 -10.95 1.47
N THR A 24 -6.01 -10.39 0.27
CA THR A 24 -5.21 -9.21 -0.04
C THR A 24 -5.72 -8.04 0.79
N GLU A 25 -4.81 -7.32 1.41
CA GLU A 25 -5.13 -6.13 2.19
C GLU A 25 -4.46 -4.93 1.54
N ILE A 26 -5.23 -3.88 1.28
CA ILE A 26 -4.73 -2.65 0.70
C ILE A 26 -5.00 -1.52 1.69
N GLY A 27 -3.95 -0.84 2.11
CA GLY A 27 -4.05 0.27 3.04
C GLY A 27 -4.72 1.51 2.43
N ASN A 28 -4.65 2.60 3.16
CA ASN A 28 -5.21 3.88 2.73
C ASN A 28 -4.19 4.67 1.91
N ASP A 29 -4.68 5.55 1.04
CA ASP A 29 -3.85 6.41 0.19
C ASP A 29 -2.90 5.63 -0.72
N VAL A 30 -3.29 4.43 -1.14
CA VAL A 30 -2.50 3.61 -2.05
C VAL A 30 -2.86 3.96 -3.49
N TRP A 31 -1.84 4.15 -4.30
CA TRP A 31 -2.05 4.38 -5.73
C TRP A 31 -1.57 3.16 -6.51
N ILE A 32 -2.45 2.63 -7.37
CA ILE A 32 -2.18 1.43 -8.16
C ILE A 32 -2.23 1.80 -9.63
N GLY A 33 -1.11 1.63 -10.31
CA GLY A 33 -1.01 1.91 -11.74
C GLY A 33 -1.80 0.91 -12.60
N SER A 34 -2.05 1.30 -13.83
CA SER A 34 -2.79 0.47 -14.79
C SER A 34 -2.18 -0.90 -14.96
N GLU A 35 -3.04 -1.90 -15.06
CA GLU A 35 -2.65 -3.28 -15.35
C GLU A 35 -1.70 -3.90 -14.33
N ALA A 36 -1.59 -3.31 -13.14
CA ALA A 36 -0.84 -3.93 -12.07
C ALA A 36 -1.57 -5.17 -11.56
N ILE A 37 -0.81 -6.19 -11.20
CA ILE A 37 -1.34 -7.44 -10.66
C ILE A 37 -0.82 -7.58 -9.25
N ILE A 38 -1.73 -7.77 -8.30
CA ILE A 38 -1.38 -8.00 -6.90
C ILE A 38 -1.77 -9.43 -6.55
N MET A 39 -0.80 -10.22 -6.14
CA MET A 39 -1.03 -11.62 -5.82
C MET A 39 -1.88 -11.77 -4.56
N PRO A 40 -2.69 -12.84 -4.45
CA PRO A 40 -3.50 -13.07 -3.26
C PRO A 40 -2.67 -13.12 -1.99
N GLY A 41 -3.20 -12.55 -0.92
CA GLY A 41 -2.57 -12.56 0.39
C GLY A 41 -1.51 -11.49 0.62
N VAL A 42 -1.17 -10.71 -0.42
CA VAL A 42 -0.20 -9.62 -0.31
C VAL A 42 -0.83 -8.46 0.46
N LYS A 43 -0.05 -7.85 1.34
CA LYS A 43 -0.44 -6.66 2.09
C LYS A 43 0.27 -5.44 1.54
N ILE A 44 -0.51 -4.44 1.16
CA ILE A 44 -0.01 -3.17 0.64
C ILE A 44 -0.16 -2.12 1.73
N GLY A 45 0.96 -1.59 2.20
CA GLY A 45 0.96 -0.59 3.27
C GLY A 45 0.39 0.75 2.85
N HIS A 46 -0.04 1.54 3.83
CA HIS A 46 -0.59 2.87 3.59
C HIS A 46 0.35 3.72 2.73
N GLY A 47 -0.20 4.47 1.82
CA GLY A 47 0.56 5.43 1.01
C GLY A 47 1.49 4.82 -0.03
N ALA A 48 1.47 3.51 -0.23
CA ALA A 48 2.30 2.85 -1.23
C ALA A 48 1.87 3.22 -2.65
N VAL A 49 2.81 3.16 -3.58
CA VAL A 49 2.56 3.35 -5.00
C VAL A 49 3.00 2.11 -5.76
N ILE A 50 2.07 1.54 -6.50
CA ILE A 50 2.32 0.36 -7.33
C ILE A 50 2.42 0.83 -8.79
N GLY A 51 3.57 0.61 -9.41
CA GLY A 51 3.80 1.03 -10.79
C GLY A 51 2.91 0.31 -11.79
N THR A 52 2.74 0.93 -12.95
CA THR A 52 1.98 0.35 -14.07
C THR A 52 2.56 -1.02 -14.44
N ARG A 53 1.69 -2.00 -14.61
CA ARG A 53 2.02 -3.39 -14.98
C ARG A 53 2.94 -4.12 -14.01
N ALA A 54 3.06 -3.63 -12.80
CA ALA A 54 3.84 -4.32 -11.77
C ALA A 54 3.17 -5.63 -11.37
N LEU A 55 3.97 -6.65 -11.12
CA LEU A 55 3.50 -7.90 -10.54
C LEU A 55 3.95 -7.96 -9.09
N VAL A 56 3.04 -7.68 -8.16
CA VAL A 56 3.35 -7.60 -6.74
C VAL A 56 3.19 -8.98 -6.11
N THR A 57 4.30 -9.57 -5.69
CA THR A 57 4.34 -10.92 -5.13
C THR A 57 4.64 -10.95 -3.64
N LYS A 58 5.05 -9.83 -3.07
CA LYS A 58 5.42 -9.70 -1.65
C LYS A 58 4.74 -8.47 -1.06
N ASP A 59 4.62 -8.45 0.25
CA ASP A 59 4.09 -7.29 0.97
C ASP A 59 4.87 -6.03 0.61
N VAL A 60 4.16 -4.92 0.56
CA VAL A 60 4.74 -3.61 0.25
C VAL A 60 4.67 -2.75 1.50
N GLU A 61 5.83 -2.23 1.92
CA GLU A 61 5.91 -1.37 3.09
C GLU A 61 5.21 -0.03 2.85
N PRO A 62 4.73 0.62 3.93
CA PRO A 62 4.09 1.92 3.80
C PRO A 62 4.96 2.94 3.07
N TYR A 63 4.32 3.78 2.28
CA TYR A 63 4.93 4.90 1.56
C TYR A 63 6.11 4.49 0.67
N THR A 64 6.07 3.26 0.18
CA THR A 64 7.09 2.72 -0.72
C THR A 64 6.55 2.66 -2.15
N ILE A 65 7.39 3.01 -3.10
CA ILE A 65 7.10 2.90 -4.53
C ILE A 65 7.73 1.62 -5.02
N VAL A 66 6.91 0.73 -5.59
CA VAL A 66 7.38 -0.53 -6.16
C VAL A 66 7.02 -0.58 -7.63
N GLY A 67 7.79 -1.33 -8.40
CA GLY A 67 7.53 -1.52 -9.82
C GLY A 67 8.27 -2.71 -10.38
N GLY A 68 7.87 -3.13 -11.57
CA GLY A 68 8.49 -4.23 -12.28
C GLY A 68 7.80 -5.57 -12.12
N ASN A 69 8.39 -6.59 -12.71
CA ASN A 69 7.89 -7.96 -12.69
C ASN A 69 9.06 -8.92 -12.43
N PRO A 70 9.20 -9.50 -11.24
CA PRO A 70 8.41 -9.19 -10.04
C PRO A 70 8.69 -7.79 -9.51
N ALA A 71 7.71 -7.18 -8.89
CA ALA A 71 7.84 -5.82 -8.37
C ALA A 71 8.88 -5.78 -7.25
N LYS A 72 9.69 -4.73 -7.28
CA LYS A 72 10.71 -4.47 -6.27
C LYS A 72 10.64 -3.02 -5.84
N PRO A 73 11.06 -2.70 -4.62
CA PRO A 73 11.09 -1.31 -4.16
C PRO A 73 11.99 -0.47 -5.06
N ILE A 74 11.47 0.67 -5.52
CA ILE A 74 12.22 1.65 -6.27
C ILE A 74 12.79 2.68 -5.31
N ARG A 75 11.92 3.24 -4.46
CA ARG A 75 12.30 4.16 -3.37
C ARG A 75 11.13 4.36 -2.41
N LYS A 76 11.40 4.95 -1.28
CA LYS A 76 10.37 5.44 -0.37
C LYS A 76 9.96 6.85 -0.78
N ARG A 77 8.69 7.20 -0.57
CA ARG A 77 8.18 8.53 -0.85
C ARG A 77 8.71 9.59 0.10
N PHE A 78 8.99 9.18 1.33
CA PHE A 78 9.45 10.04 2.41
C PHE A 78 10.54 9.33 3.19
N ASN A 79 11.27 10.05 4.03
CA ASN A 79 12.24 9.41 4.93
C ASN A 79 11.52 8.66 6.06
N ASP A 80 12.26 7.84 6.80
CA ASP A 80 11.67 6.99 7.82
C ASP A 80 10.98 7.77 8.94
N THR A 81 11.54 8.92 9.32
CA THR A 81 10.94 9.79 10.33
C THR A 81 9.60 10.33 9.85
N GLU A 82 9.55 10.81 8.62
CA GLU A 82 8.32 11.34 8.02
C GLU A 82 7.26 10.26 7.87
N ILE A 83 7.65 9.05 7.47
CA ILE A 83 6.73 7.93 7.36
C ILE A 83 6.12 7.60 8.73
N ALA A 84 6.94 7.56 9.77
CA ALA A 84 6.44 7.31 11.12
C ALA A 84 5.42 8.37 11.56
N LEU A 85 5.67 9.65 11.26
CA LEU A 85 4.73 10.73 11.56
C LEU A 85 3.43 10.58 10.78
N LEU A 86 3.50 10.25 9.50
CA LEU A 86 2.31 10.05 8.66
C LEU A 86 1.45 8.90 9.15
N LEU A 87 2.07 7.80 9.54
CA LEU A 87 1.34 6.64 10.08
C LEU A 87 0.67 6.97 11.42
N GLU A 88 1.28 7.80 12.23
CA GLU A 88 0.68 8.26 13.48
C GLU A 88 -0.53 9.15 13.23
N LEU A 89 -0.48 10.01 12.23
CA LEU A 89 -1.55 10.96 11.91
C LEU A 89 -2.85 10.29 11.52
N GLN A 90 -2.79 9.24 10.70
CA GLN A 90 -3.97 8.59 10.10
C GLN A 90 -4.96 9.62 9.56
N TRP A 91 -4.48 10.55 8.73
CA TRP A 91 -5.25 11.69 8.23
C TRP A 91 -6.52 11.26 7.48
N TRP A 92 -6.54 10.07 6.93
CA TRP A 92 -7.73 9.51 6.25
C TRP A 92 -8.90 9.26 7.20
N ASP A 93 -8.66 9.24 8.51
CA ASP A 93 -9.71 9.09 9.54
C ASP A 93 -10.21 10.42 10.07
N TRP A 94 -9.66 11.54 9.60
CA TRP A 94 -10.05 12.87 10.08
C TRP A 94 -11.41 13.28 9.53
N SER A 95 -12.10 14.16 10.26
CA SER A 95 -13.35 14.75 9.80
C SER A 95 -13.13 15.59 8.53
N THR A 96 -14.19 15.79 7.76
CA THR A 96 -14.15 16.62 6.55
C THR A 96 -13.68 18.03 6.86
N GLU A 97 -14.15 18.62 7.96
CA GLU A 97 -13.75 19.95 8.38
C GLU A 97 -12.26 20.02 8.66
N ARG A 98 -11.75 19.04 9.39
CA ARG A 98 -10.33 19.01 9.73
C ARG A 98 -9.44 18.78 8.50
N LEU A 99 -9.88 17.93 7.58
CA LEU A 99 -9.19 17.74 6.31
C LEU A 99 -9.15 19.03 5.50
N SER A 100 -10.25 19.79 5.46
CA SER A 100 -10.30 21.05 4.74
C SER A 100 -9.30 22.06 5.32
N GLU A 101 -9.21 22.16 6.63
CA GLU A 101 -8.25 23.03 7.30
C GLU A 101 -6.81 22.61 7.03
N ALA A 102 -6.55 21.32 6.95
CA ALA A 102 -5.22 20.78 6.75
C ALA A 102 -4.80 20.71 5.28
N MET A 103 -5.71 20.95 4.34
CA MET A 103 -5.45 20.76 2.92
C MET A 103 -4.18 21.46 2.42
N PRO A 104 -3.91 22.72 2.77
CA PRO A 104 -2.67 23.35 2.34
C PRO A 104 -1.42 22.64 2.84
N LEU A 105 -1.48 22.06 4.05
CA LEU A 105 -0.36 21.32 4.62
C LEU A 105 -0.23 19.94 3.99
N LEU A 106 -1.36 19.27 3.71
CA LEU A 106 -1.37 17.96 3.04
C LEU A 106 -0.76 18.05 1.64
N THR A 107 -1.05 19.13 0.92
CA THR A 107 -0.56 19.33 -0.44
C THR A 107 0.84 19.91 -0.50
N SER A 108 1.32 20.52 0.58
CA SER A 108 2.66 21.12 0.61
C SER A 108 3.77 20.09 0.71
N GLY A 109 3.47 18.90 1.20
CA GLY A 109 4.48 17.90 1.47
C GLY A 109 5.32 18.14 2.72
N ASN A 110 5.00 19.15 3.52
CA ASN A 110 5.71 19.42 4.77
C ASN A 110 5.09 18.61 5.91
N ILE A 111 5.66 17.45 6.14
CA ILE A 111 5.11 16.47 7.09
C ILE A 111 5.24 16.99 8.54
N ALA A 112 6.33 17.68 8.86
CA ALA A 112 6.52 18.23 10.20
C ALA A 112 5.44 19.25 10.55
N ASP A 113 5.10 20.14 9.62
CA ASP A 113 4.04 21.13 9.82
C ASP A 113 2.68 20.47 9.96
N LEU A 114 2.40 19.45 9.15
CA LEU A 114 1.17 18.69 9.22
C LEU A 114 1.04 18.01 10.58
N HIS A 115 2.10 17.39 11.06
CA HIS A 115 2.11 16.75 12.37
C HIS A 115 1.89 17.76 13.50
N ALA A 116 2.51 18.92 13.42
CA ALA A 116 2.31 20.00 14.38
C ALA A 116 0.84 20.47 14.40
N PHE A 117 0.22 20.61 13.23
CA PHE A 117 -1.20 20.93 13.10
C PHE A 117 -2.07 19.90 13.82
N TRP A 118 -1.80 18.61 13.59
CA TRP A 118 -2.56 17.52 14.19
C TRP A 118 -2.44 17.54 15.73
N ARG A 119 -1.25 17.79 16.26
CA ARG A 119 -1.03 17.80 17.70
C ARG A 119 -1.75 18.92 18.43
N LYS A 120 -2.03 20.02 17.74
CA LYS A 120 -2.72 21.17 18.33
C LYS A 120 -4.22 20.96 18.48
N GLY A 121 -4.76 20.04 17.74
CA GLY A 121 -6.18 19.86 17.67
C GLY A 121 -6.73 18.54 18.06
#